data_1cd07899fbc49afaa6f96a967e9e3cdc
#
_entry.id   1cd07899fbc49afaa6f96a967e9e3cdc
#
_cell.length_a   1.000
_cell.length_b   1.000
_cell.length_c   1.000
_cell.angle_alpha   90.00
_cell.angle_beta   90.00
_cell.angle_gamma   90.00
#
_symmetry.space_group_name_H-M   'P 1'
#
loop_
_entity.id
_entity.type
_entity.pdbx_description
1 polymer ?
#
loop_
_entity_poly.entity_id
_entity_poly.type
_entity_poly.pdbx_seq_one_letter_code
_entity_poly.pdbx_strand_id
1 'polypeptide(L)'
;IECRLSELARSHLFNKKTTAFVPNYDGRKEEPVYLPSKIPLLLMLGADGIAVGLPTAILPHNFIELLEAEIACIQNKPFELFPDFQLGGTIDVSEYQDGLGKVKVRAKIEKEDKNKLVITELPWGETTDSLAESIEDAIKKKKVPVRKLHDLTNDTVKIELELQTGESQEKAIVALYAFTNCEKSLSSRPIVLDGGRPRL
;
A
#
# COMPACT_ATOMS: atom_id res chain seq x y z
N ILE A 1 -20.46 20.25 -0.23
CA ILE A 1 -19.20 19.61 0.22
C ILE A 1 -18.18 20.71 0.31
N GLU A 2 -17.54 20.85 1.46
CA GLU A 2 -16.47 21.83 1.68
C GLU A 2 -15.12 21.11 1.65
N CYS A 3 -14.18 21.63 0.87
CA CYS A 3 -12.81 21.12 0.79
C CYS A 3 -11.84 22.12 1.40
N ARG A 4 -10.88 21.63 2.19
CA ARG A 4 -9.81 22.44 2.78
C ARG A 4 -8.46 21.77 2.56
N LEU A 5 -7.45 22.60 2.37
CA LEU A 5 -6.08 22.11 2.36
C LEU A 5 -5.65 21.71 3.76
N SER A 6 -4.98 20.56 3.88
CA SER A 6 -4.30 20.20 5.12
C SER A 6 -3.17 21.20 5.43
N GLU A 7 -2.72 21.25 6.68
CA GLU A 7 -1.60 22.08 7.08
C GLU A 7 -0.30 21.66 6.37
N LEU A 8 -0.08 20.36 6.23
CA LEU A 8 1.02 19.78 5.46
C LEU A 8 1.01 20.29 4.00
N ALA A 9 -0.14 20.27 3.33
CA ALA A 9 -0.25 20.75 1.96
C ALA A 9 0.08 22.24 1.85
N ARG A 10 -0.40 23.08 2.78
CA ARG A 10 -0.12 24.52 2.78
C ARG A 10 1.37 24.82 2.93
N SER A 11 2.05 24.11 3.82
CA SER A 11 3.46 24.37 4.13
C SER A 11 4.43 23.81 3.09
N HIS A 12 4.05 22.73 2.39
CA HIS A 12 4.97 21.99 1.52
C HIS A 12 4.64 22.06 0.04
N LEU A 13 3.38 22.34 -0.36
CA LEU A 13 2.98 22.38 -1.77
C LEU A 13 2.76 23.79 -2.33
N PHE A 14 2.54 24.79 -1.47
CA PHE A 14 2.25 26.16 -1.92
C PHE A 14 3.45 27.07 -1.74
N ASN A 15 4.30 27.15 -2.75
CA ASN A 15 5.41 28.08 -2.79
C ASN A 15 5.35 28.91 -4.10
N LYS A 16 4.90 30.15 -4.00
CA LYS A 16 4.78 31.07 -5.14
C LYS A 16 6.10 31.30 -5.89
N LYS A 17 7.26 31.14 -5.23
CA LYS A 17 8.57 31.33 -5.86
C LYS A 17 8.98 30.20 -6.78
N THR A 18 8.44 29.00 -6.58
CA THR A 18 8.79 27.79 -7.34
C THR A 18 7.65 27.27 -8.20
N THR A 19 6.46 27.90 -8.09
CA THR A 19 5.25 27.49 -8.83
C THR A 19 5.09 28.33 -10.08
N ALA A 20 4.93 27.68 -11.23
CA ALA A 20 4.53 28.35 -12.46
C ALA A 20 3.01 28.55 -12.47
N PHE A 21 2.55 29.73 -12.87
CA PHE A 21 1.15 30.07 -12.94
C PHE A 21 0.75 30.38 -14.40
N VAL A 22 -0.50 30.08 -14.72
CA VAL A 22 -1.14 30.40 -16.00
C VAL A 22 -2.49 31.05 -15.72
N PRO A 23 -3.01 31.89 -16.61
CA PRO A 23 -4.38 32.40 -16.52
C PRO A 23 -5.38 31.25 -16.48
N ASN A 24 -6.37 31.34 -15.59
CA ASN A 24 -7.50 30.40 -15.58
C ASN A 24 -8.37 30.57 -16.82
N TYR A 25 -9.41 29.71 -16.97
CA TYR A 25 -10.29 29.69 -18.15
C TYR A 25 -10.90 31.04 -18.51
N ASP A 26 -11.28 31.86 -17.52
CA ASP A 26 -11.89 33.18 -17.74
C ASP A 26 -10.87 34.35 -17.73
N GLY A 27 -9.59 34.05 -17.52
CA GLY A 27 -8.51 35.03 -17.48
C GLY A 27 -8.52 35.98 -16.29
N ARG A 28 -9.42 35.79 -15.33
CA ARG A 28 -9.58 36.68 -14.16
C ARG A 28 -8.65 36.37 -13.01
N LYS A 29 -8.14 35.13 -12.96
CA LYS A 29 -7.24 34.65 -11.90
C LYS A 29 -6.13 33.83 -12.53
N GLU A 30 -5.06 33.66 -11.76
CA GLU A 30 -3.99 32.73 -12.10
C GLU A 30 -4.18 31.42 -11.34
N GLU A 31 -3.89 30.31 -12.00
CA GLU A 31 -3.91 28.98 -11.41
C GLU A 31 -2.53 28.30 -11.58
N PRO A 32 -2.09 27.47 -10.64
CA PRO A 32 -0.81 26.78 -10.74
C PRO A 32 -0.88 25.71 -11.83
N VAL A 33 0.16 25.63 -12.66
CA VAL A 33 0.32 24.54 -13.64
C VAL A 33 0.50 23.21 -12.92
N TYR A 34 1.27 23.20 -11.85
CA TYR A 34 1.47 22.09 -10.91
C TYR A 34 1.92 22.65 -9.56
N LEU A 35 1.83 21.83 -8.54
CA LEU A 35 2.26 22.20 -7.17
C LEU A 35 3.54 21.44 -6.82
N PRO A 36 4.72 22.07 -6.94
CA PRO A 36 5.98 21.42 -6.62
C PRO A 36 6.05 21.15 -5.13
N SER A 37 6.22 19.88 -4.76
CA SER A 37 6.38 19.46 -3.37
C SER A 37 7.82 19.67 -2.90
N LYS A 38 7.97 20.03 -1.61
CA LYS A 38 9.27 20.09 -0.93
C LYS A 38 9.71 18.74 -0.37
N ILE A 39 8.81 17.76 -0.37
CA ILE A 39 9.03 16.41 0.14
C ILE A 39 8.62 15.41 -0.93
N PRO A 40 9.13 14.18 -0.96
CA PRO A 40 8.87 13.18 -2.00
C PRO A 40 7.47 12.54 -1.85
N LEU A 41 6.41 13.37 -1.92
CA LEU A 41 5.02 12.96 -1.72
C LEU A 41 4.58 11.81 -2.62
N LEU A 42 5.06 11.79 -3.86
CA LEU A 42 4.69 10.76 -4.82
C LEU A 42 5.10 9.36 -4.35
N LEU A 43 6.31 9.23 -3.81
CA LEU A 43 6.80 7.97 -3.26
C LEU A 43 6.23 7.70 -1.85
N MET A 44 5.98 8.75 -1.07
CA MET A 44 5.40 8.61 0.27
C MET A 44 3.98 8.05 0.23
N LEU A 45 3.14 8.57 -0.66
CA LEU A 45 1.73 8.19 -0.76
C LEU A 45 1.49 7.07 -1.77
N GLY A 46 2.42 6.88 -2.70
CA GLY A 46 2.19 6.08 -3.88
C GLY A 46 1.22 6.75 -4.87
N ALA A 47 1.07 6.15 -6.02
CA ALA A 47 0.09 6.58 -7.02
C ALA A 47 -0.34 5.39 -7.87
N ASP A 48 -1.63 5.30 -8.14
CA ASP A 48 -2.20 4.32 -9.06
C ASP A 48 -2.97 5.06 -10.15
N GLY A 49 -2.56 4.86 -11.40
CA GLY A 49 -3.13 5.52 -12.55
C GLY A 49 -3.58 4.54 -13.62
N ILE A 50 -4.90 4.47 -13.83
CA ILE A 50 -5.48 3.68 -14.91
C ILE A 50 -5.34 4.49 -16.21
N ALA A 51 -4.63 3.92 -17.19
CA ALA A 51 -4.45 4.57 -18.48
C ALA A 51 -4.47 3.54 -19.62
N VAL A 52 -4.82 4.00 -20.81
CA VAL A 52 -4.68 3.21 -22.04
C VAL A 52 -3.22 3.33 -22.51
N GLY A 53 -2.51 2.20 -22.49
CA GLY A 53 -1.14 2.09 -22.97
C GLY A 53 -0.09 2.09 -21.84
N LEU A 54 -0.01 3.11 -21.00
CA LEU A 54 1.02 3.25 -19.97
C LEU A 54 0.40 3.51 -18.58
N PRO A 55 -0.19 2.51 -17.93
CA PRO A 55 -0.65 2.64 -16.55
C PRO A 55 0.54 2.81 -15.61
N THR A 56 0.38 3.60 -14.54
CA THR A 56 1.38 3.72 -13.47
C THR A 56 0.89 3.04 -12.20
N ALA A 57 1.80 2.40 -11.48
CA ALA A 57 1.57 1.84 -10.16
C ALA A 57 2.82 2.09 -9.30
N ILE A 58 2.77 3.11 -8.47
CA ILE A 58 3.85 3.50 -7.55
C ILE A 58 3.40 3.09 -6.16
N LEU A 59 4.15 2.20 -5.53
CA LEU A 59 3.86 1.75 -4.17
C LEU A 59 4.27 2.82 -3.14
N PRO A 60 3.57 2.95 -2.02
CA PRO A 60 3.95 3.88 -0.95
C PRO A 60 5.20 3.41 -0.23
N HIS A 61 5.88 4.36 0.44
CA HIS A 61 7.11 4.13 1.19
C HIS A 61 7.09 4.86 2.53
N ASN A 62 7.93 4.42 3.45
CA ASN A 62 8.11 5.08 4.74
C ASN A 62 8.70 6.47 4.58
N PHE A 63 8.12 7.45 5.26
CA PHE A 63 8.53 8.84 5.13
C PHE A 63 9.95 9.11 5.62
N ILE A 64 10.37 8.47 6.71
CA ILE A 64 11.72 8.66 7.28
C ILE A 64 12.75 8.04 6.35
N GLU A 65 12.53 6.81 5.88
CA GLU A 65 13.41 6.12 4.94
C GLU A 65 13.53 6.88 3.62
N LEU A 66 12.45 7.50 3.15
CA LEU A 66 12.48 8.37 1.96
C LEU A 66 13.39 9.59 2.15
N LEU A 67 13.31 10.26 3.30
CA LEU A 67 14.19 11.41 3.58
C LEU A 67 15.65 10.98 3.70
N GLU A 68 15.92 9.82 4.29
CA GLU A 68 17.28 9.25 4.37
C GLU A 68 17.80 8.89 2.98
N ALA A 69 16.97 8.28 2.12
CA ALA A 69 17.30 7.99 0.74
C ALA A 69 17.55 9.28 -0.08
N GLU A 70 16.75 10.33 0.12
CA GLU A 70 16.96 11.63 -0.52
C GLU A 70 18.30 12.27 -0.12
N ILE A 71 18.65 12.22 1.17
CA ILE A 71 19.94 12.69 1.68
C ILE A 71 21.09 11.88 1.07
N ALA A 72 20.95 10.55 1.01
CA ALA A 72 21.96 9.67 0.42
C ALA A 72 22.14 9.97 -1.09
N CYS A 73 21.05 10.19 -1.81
CA CYS A 73 21.06 10.56 -3.22
C CYS A 73 21.82 11.88 -3.46
N ILE A 74 21.56 12.91 -2.66
CA ILE A 74 22.26 14.21 -2.72
C ILE A 74 23.76 14.04 -2.44
N GLN A 75 24.12 13.12 -1.55
CA GLN A 75 25.51 12.83 -1.18
C GLN A 75 26.19 11.84 -2.13
N ASN A 76 25.52 11.38 -3.19
CA ASN A 76 25.96 10.32 -4.11
C ASN A 76 26.37 9.03 -3.37
N LYS A 77 25.65 8.67 -2.31
CA LYS A 77 25.83 7.42 -1.57
C LYS A 77 24.81 6.37 -2.05
N PRO A 78 25.17 5.08 -2.02
CA PRO A 78 24.17 4.03 -2.28
C PRO A 78 23.12 4.02 -1.18
N PHE A 79 21.90 3.68 -1.53
CA PHE A 79 20.78 3.45 -0.62
C PHE A 79 19.91 2.32 -1.16
N GLU A 80 19.15 1.68 -0.27
CA GLU A 80 18.09 0.75 -0.61
C GLU A 80 16.78 1.32 -0.06
N LEU A 81 15.71 1.20 -0.83
CA LEU A 81 14.38 1.70 -0.46
C LEU A 81 13.34 0.67 -0.86
N PHE A 82 12.54 0.23 0.09
CA PHE A 82 11.47 -0.73 -0.12
C PHE A 82 10.10 -0.11 0.17
N PRO A 83 9.04 -0.58 -0.50
CA PRO A 83 7.69 -0.16 -0.19
C PRO A 83 7.32 -0.45 1.27
N ASP A 84 6.56 0.46 1.87
CA ASP A 84 5.99 0.31 3.21
C ASP A 84 4.53 0.74 3.21
N PHE A 85 3.69 0.01 3.93
CA PHE A 85 2.25 0.18 3.91
C PHE A 85 1.73 0.59 5.28
N GLN A 86 0.99 1.70 5.33
CA GLN A 86 0.45 2.26 6.59
C GLN A 86 -0.50 1.33 7.35
N LEU A 87 -1.14 0.38 6.65
CA LEU A 87 -2.06 -0.57 7.27
C LEU A 87 -1.36 -1.79 7.90
N GLY A 88 -0.02 -1.82 7.86
CA GLY A 88 0.77 -2.93 8.38
C GLY A 88 0.83 -4.12 7.42
N GLY A 89 0.97 -5.32 7.99
CA GLY A 89 1.24 -6.55 7.27
C GLY A 89 2.74 -6.81 7.10
N THR A 90 3.07 -7.90 6.45
CA THR A 90 4.45 -8.25 6.09
C THR A 90 4.64 -8.21 4.59
N ILE A 91 5.85 -7.85 4.15
CA ILE A 91 6.17 -7.73 2.73
C ILE A 91 7.35 -8.64 2.35
N ASP A 92 7.23 -9.33 1.24
CA ASP A 92 8.32 -10.04 0.57
C ASP A 92 8.75 -9.23 -0.65
N VAL A 93 9.95 -8.70 -0.61
CA VAL A 93 10.54 -7.82 -1.63
C VAL A 93 11.53 -8.53 -2.55
N SER A 94 11.63 -9.86 -2.48
CA SER A 94 12.60 -10.66 -3.25
C SER A 94 12.49 -10.45 -4.76
N GLU A 95 11.33 -10.10 -5.27
CA GLU A 95 11.07 -9.86 -6.70
C GLU A 95 10.81 -8.37 -6.99
N TYR A 96 11.15 -7.45 -6.09
CA TYR A 96 10.85 -6.01 -6.23
C TYR A 96 11.61 -5.32 -7.35
N GLN A 97 12.88 -5.71 -7.58
CA GLN A 97 13.72 -5.22 -8.68
C GLN A 97 13.76 -3.68 -8.76
N ASP A 98 13.98 -3.02 -7.62
CA ASP A 98 14.06 -1.55 -7.52
C ASP A 98 12.85 -0.83 -8.16
N GLY A 99 11.65 -1.34 -7.88
CA GLY A 99 10.38 -0.78 -8.36
C GLY A 99 9.90 -1.29 -9.73
N LEU A 100 10.67 -2.12 -10.42
CA LEU A 100 10.29 -2.65 -11.74
C LEU A 100 9.65 -4.04 -11.68
N GLY A 101 9.53 -4.59 -10.50
CA GLY A 101 9.02 -5.93 -10.27
C GLY A 101 7.71 -5.96 -9.51
N LYS A 102 7.59 -6.91 -8.61
CA LYS A 102 6.43 -7.12 -7.76
C LYS A 102 6.84 -7.42 -6.33
N VAL A 103 5.93 -7.16 -5.42
CA VAL A 103 6.05 -7.51 -4.01
C VAL A 103 4.87 -8.39 -3.60
N LYS A 104 5.06 -9.25 -2.59
CA LYS A 104 3.96 -9.98 -1.97
C LYS A 104 3.69 -9.38 -0.61
N VAL A 105 2.45 -8.97 -0.39
CA VAL A 105 2.00 -8.40 0.89
C VAL A 105 1.12 -9.43 1.58
N ARG A 106 1.38 -9.67 2.87
CA ARG A 106 0.70 -10.68 3.68
C ARG A 106 0.03 -10.06 4.89
N ALA A 107 -1.15 -10.56 5.22
CA ALA A 107 -1.77 -10.33 6.51
C ALA A 107 -0.86 -10.80 7.64
N LYS A 108 -0.85 -10.09 8.75
CA LYS A 108 -0.19 -10.57 9.96
C LYS A 108 -1.14 -11.51 10.71
N ILE A 109 -0.73 -12.76 10.81
CA ILE A 109 -1.51 -13.83 11.44
C ILE A 109 -0.77 -14.31 12.68
N GLU A 110 -1.38 -14.15 13.84
CA GLU A 110 -0.84 -14.54 15.13
C GLU A 110 -1.53 -15.80 15.64
N LYS A 111 -0.78 -16.59 16.41
CA LYS A 111 -1.29 -17.80 17.08
C LYS A 111 -1.77 -17.40 18.48
N GLU A 112 -3.05 -17.51 18.75
CA GLU A 112 -3.62 -17.15 20.05
C GLU A 112 -3.69 -18.38 20.96
N ASP A 113 -4.42 -19.42 20.53
CA ASP A 113 -4.63 -20.69 21.25
C ASP A 113 -4.36 -21.88 20.33
N LYS A 114 -4.31 -23.12 20.86
CA LYS A 114 -4.03 -24.34 20.08
C LYS A 114 -4.85 -24.48 18.80
N ASN A 115 -6.09 -23.98 18.79
CA ASN A 115 -7.01 -24.09 17.66
C ASN A 115 -7.50 -22.72 17.15
N LYS A 116 -6.83 -21.63 17.51
CA LYS A 116 -7.21 -20.28 17.10
C LYS A 116 -6.05 -19.54 16.46
N LEU A 117 -6.35 -18.84 15.38
CA LEU A 117 -5.50 -17.84 14.74
C LEU A 117 -6.21 -16.49 14.78
N VAL A 118 -5.45 -15.42 14.86
CA VAL A 118 -5.97 -14.05 14.82
C VAL A 118 -5.23 -13.27 13.76
N ILE A 119 -5.97 -12.61 12.89
CA ILE A 119 -5.43 -11.65 11.92
C ILE A 119 -5.48 -10.28 12.59
N THR A 120 -4.32 -9.65 12.74
CA THR A 120 -4.14 -8.36 13.40
C THR A 120 -3.83 -7.22 12.44
N GLU A 121 -3.35 -7.53 11.22
CA GLU A 121 -3.05 -6.55 10.19
C GLU A 121 -3.46 -7.09 8.82
N LEU A 122 -4.00 -6.22 7.96
CA LEU A 122 -4.49 -6.58 6.63
C LEU A 122 -3.41 -6.38 5.56
N PRO A 123 -3.42 -7.14 4.46
CA PRO A 123 -2.62 -6.83 3.29
C PRO A 123 -3.12 -5.52 2.65
N TRP A 124 -2.22 -4.77 2.05
CA TRP A 124 -2.56 -3.54 1.36
C TRP A 124 -3.67 -3.72 0.31
N GLY A 125 -4.67 -2.84 0.38
CA GLY A 125 -5.80 -2.84 -0.53
C GLY A 125 -6.91 -3.83 -0.19
N GLU A 126 -6.83 -4.51 0.98
CA GLU A 126 -7.94 -5.29 1.52
C GLU A 126 -8.68 -4.53 2.62
N THR A 127 -9.97 -4.79 2.73
CA THR A 127 -10.80 -4.42 3.87
C THR A 127 -11.09 -5.67 4.72
N THR A 128 -11.56 -5.49 5.95
CA THR A 128 -11.99 -6.62 6.80
C THR A 128 -13.06 -7.45 6.12
N ASP A 129 -14.05 -6.79 5.49
CA ASP A 129 -15.14 -7.46 4.79
C ASP A 129 -14.64 -8.29 3.60
N SER A 130 -13.79 -7.70 2.73
CA SER A 130 -13.28 -8.40 1.54
C SER A 130 -12.38 -9.59 1.91
N LEU A 131 -11.58 -9.45 2.98
CA LEU A 131 -10.76 -10.54 3.48
C LEU A 131 -11.62 -11.63 4.11
N ALA A 132 -12.61 -11.28 4.92
CA ALA A 132 -13.54 -12.24 5.53
C ALA A 132 -14.30 -13.03 4.46
N GLU A 133 -14.85 -12.36 3.44
CA GLU A 133 -15.52 -13.01 2.30
C GLU A 133 -14.60 -13.99 1.57
N SER A 134 -13.36 -13.59 1.31
CA SER A 134 -12.35 -14.45 0.69
C SER A 134 -12.06 -15.71 1.51
N ILE A 135 -11.95 -15.56 2.85
CA ILE A 135 -11.73 -16.70 3.75
C ILE A 135 -12.96 -17.61 3.81
N GLU A 136 -14.17 -17.05 3.92
CA GLU A 136 -15.41 -17.82 3.92
C GLU A 136 -15.57 -18.65 2.64
N ASP A 137 -15.24 -18.07 1.50
CA ASP A 137 -15.26 -18.76 0.21
C ASP A 137 -14.25 -19.92 0.17
N ALA A 138 -13.07 -19.74 0.74
CA ALA A 138 -12.09 -20.80 0.85
C ALA A 138 -12.55 -21.90 1.83
N ILE A 139 -13.26 -21.57 2.91
CA ILE A 139 -13.89 -22.53 3.83
C ILE A 139 -14.97 -23.35 3.08
N LYS A 140 -15.89 -22.70 2.36
CA LYS A 140 -16.94 -23.36 1.55
C LYS A 140 -16.34 -24.33 0.53
N LYS A 141 -15.22 -23.95 -0.09
CA LYS A 141 -14.46 -24.76 -1.04
C LYS A 141 -13.55 -25.80 -0.39
N LYS A 142 -13.53 -25.90 0.94
CA LYS A 142 -12.68 -26.82 1.75
C LYS A 142 -11.18 -26.69 1.44
N LYS A 143 -10.71 -25.48 1.12
CA LYS A 143 -9.30 -25.21 0.81
C LYS A 143 -8.49 -24.86 2.03
N VAL A 144 -9.13 -24.34 3.07
CA VAL A 144 -8.50 -23.95 4.34
C VAL A 144 -9.12 -24.73 5.49
N PRO A 145 -8.33 -25.15 6.49
CA PRO A 145 -8.81 -25.94 7.63
C PRO A 145 -9.42 -25.05 8.74
N VAL A 146 -10.15 -24.02 8.35
CA VAL A 146 -10.88 -23.12 9.24
C VAL A 146 -12.32 -23.57 9.37
N ARG A 147 -12.84 -23.61 10.61
CA ARG A 147 -14.21 -23.99 10.92
C ARG A 147 -15.16 -22.80 10.98
N LYS A 148 -14.70 -21.72 11.63
CA LYS A 148 -15.47 -20.49 11.81
C LYS A 148 -14.56 -19.27 11.71
N LEU A 149 -15.15 -18.18 11.29
CA LEU A 149 -14.56 -16.85 11.27
C LEU A 149 -15.43 -15.92 12.13
N HIS A 150 -14.79 -15.09 12.96
CA HIS A 150 -15.44 -14.04 13.73
C HIS A 150 -14.70 -12.74 13.50
N ASP A 151 -15.37 -11.76 12.93
CA ASP A 151 -14.83 -10.39 12.84
C ASP A 151 -15.16 -9.64 14.13
N LEU A 152 -14.12 -9.29 14.87
CA LEU A 152 -14.16 -8.54 16.13
C LEU A 152 -13.47 -7.18 15.97
N THR A 153 -13.28 -6.73 14.74
CA THR A 153 -12.63 -5.47 14.41
C THR A 153 -13.42 -4.28 14.96
N ASN A 154 -12.72 -3.41 15.68
CA ASN A 154 -13.20 -2.11 16.15
C ASN A 154 -12.19 -1.04 15.69
N ASP A 155 -11.49 -0.37 16.62
CA ASP A 155 -10.43 0.60 16.31
C ASP A 155 -9.18 -0.08 15.74
N THR A 156 -9.01 -1.36 16.04
CA THR A 156 -7.92 -2.21 15.53
C THR A 156 -8.48 -3.44 14.83
N VAL A 157 -7.77 -3.93 13.81
CA VAL A 157 -8.14 -5.15 13.10
C VAL A 157 -8.03 -6.34 14.03
N LYS A 158 -9.10 -7.13 14.14
CA LYS A 158 -9.12 -8.38 14.87
C LYS A 158 -10.10 -9.36 14.24
N ILE A 159 -9.58 -10.29 13.42
CA ILE A 159 -10.38 -11.36 12.83
C ILE A 159 -9.91 -12.69 13.44
N GLU A 160 -10.78 -13.32 14.21
CA GLU A 160 -10.52 -14.62 14.85
C GLU A 160 -10.93 -15.76 13.91
N LEU A 161 -10.04 -16.75 13.79
CA LEU A 161 -10.26 -17.95 12.97
C LEU A 161 -10.17 -19.19 13.87
N GLU A 162 -11.28 -19.92 14.01
CA GLU A 162 -11.30 -21.22 14.67
C GLU A 162 -10.90 -22.33 13.70
N LEU A 163 -9.85 -23.06 14.02
CA LEU A 163 -9.38 -24.19 13.22
C LEU A 163 -10.22 -25.45 13.45
N GLN A 164 -10.21 -26.36 12.50
CA GLN A 164 -10.75 -27.71 12.68
C GLN A 164 -9.92 -28.50 13.69
N THR A 165 -10.56 -29.38 14.44
CA THR A 165 -9.89 -30.16 15.49
C THR A 165 -8.80 -31.05 14.92
N GLY A 166 -7.58 -30.94 15.46
CA GLY A 166 -6.43 -31.76 15.05
C GLY A 166 -5.60 -31.16 13.90
N GLU A 167 -5.97 -30.00 13.38
CA GLU A 167 -5.19 -29.33 12.33
C GLU A 167 -4.01 -28.53 12.90
N SER A 168 -2.91 -28.48 12.14
CA SER A 168 -1.74 -27.70 12.50
C SER A 168 -1.93 -26.23 12.11
N GLN A 169 -1.61 -25.32 13.04
CA GLN A 169 -1.67 -23.88 12.79
C GLN A 169 -0.75 -23.45 11.65
N GLU A 170 0.44 -24.05 11.55
CA GLU A 170 1.40 -23.74 10.47
C GLU A 170 0.80 -24.09 9.09
N LYS A 171 0.19 -25.28 8.98
CA LYS A 171 -0.48 -25.67 7.74
C LYS A 171 -1.66 -24.76 7.42
N ALA A 172 -2.42 -24.36 8.43
CA ALA A 172 -3.54 -23.45 8.27
C ALA A 172 -3.08 -22.06 7.76
N ILE A 173 -2.00 -21.51 8.33
CA ILE A 173 -1.42 -20.22 7.88
C ILE A 173 -0.96 -20.32 6.43
N VAL A 174 -0.23 -21.37 6.06
CA VAL A 174 0.20 -21.59 4.67
C VAL A 174 -0.99 -21.70 3.71
N ALA A 175 -2.05 -22.41 4.13
CA ALA A 175 -3.27 -22.53 3.32
C ALA A 175 -4.01 -21.19 3.19
N LEU A 176 -4.07 -20.39 4.25
CA LEU A 176 -4.65 -19.05 4.20
C LEU A 176 -3.92 -18.16 3.19
N TYR A 177 -2.59 -18.12 3.23
CA TYR A 177 -1.81 -17.37 2.23
C TYR A 177 -1.98 -17.90 0.81
N ALA A 178 -2.09 -19.21 0.62
CA ALA A 178 -2.19 -19.80 -0.71
C ALA A 178 -3.59 -19.68 -1.36
N PHE A 179 -4.66 -19.62 -0.58
CA PHE A 179 -6.02 -19.77 -1.09
C PHE A 179 -6.96 -18.62 -0.75
N THR A 180 -6.48 -17.59 -0.07
CA THR A 180 -7.28 -16.42 0.31
C THR A 180 -6.52 -15.13 0.02
N ASN A 181 -7.19 -14.00 0.20
CA ASN A 181 -6.58 -12.69 0.08
C ASN A 181 -5.64 -12.33 1.25
N CYS A 182 -5.31 -13.29 2.13
CA CYS A 182 -4.27 -13.09 3.15
C CYS A 182 -2.87 -12.85 2.54
N GLU A 183 -2.61 -13.27 1.31
CA GLU A 183 -1.44 -12.87 0.52
C GLU A 183 -1.90 -12.26 -0.80
N LYS A 184 -1.33 -11.12 -1.17
CA LYS A 184 -1.54 -10.45 -2.46
C LYS A 184 -0.23 -10.11 -3.12
N SER A 185 -0.18 -10.25 -4.43
CA SER A 185 0.94 -9.78 -5.25
C SER A 185 0.61 -8.41 -5.82
N LEU A 186 1.47 -7.42 -5.56
CA LEU A 186 1.36 -6.06 -6.07
C LEU A 186 2.50 -5.83 -7.05
N SER A 187 2.15 -5.46 -8.27
CA SER A 187 3.14 -5.08 -9.29
C SER A 187 3.47 -3.60 -9.16
N SER A 188 4.76 -3.28 -9.17
CA SER A 188 5.23 -1.90 -9.25
C SER A 188 5.54 -1.54 -10.70
N ARG A 189 5.15 -0.35 -11.11
CA ARG A 189 5.44 0.22 -12.42
C ARG A 189 5.49 1.74 -12.30
N PRO A 190 6.62 2.30 -11.84
CA PRO A 190 6.73 3.72 -11.53
C PRO A 190 6.92 4.56 -12.81
N ILE A 191 5.84 4.77 -13.57
CA ILE A 191 5.86 5.65 -14.73
C ILE A 191 5.53 7.07 -14.28
N VAL A 192 6.44 7.98 -14.56
CA VAL A 192 6.31 9.42 -14.25
C VAL A 192 6.47 10.27 -15.51
N LEU A 193 6.03 11.52 -15.46
CA LEU A 193 6.28 12.50 -16.52
C LEU A 193 7.55 13.29 -16.18
N ASP A 194 8.54 13.22 -17.04
CA ASP A 194 9.76 14.02 -16.97
C ASP A 194 9.88 14.85 -18.27
N GLY A 195 9.85 16.19 -18.14
CA GLY A 195 9.87 17.10 -19.29
C GLY A 195 8.73 16.85 -20.29
N GLY A 196 7.55 16.43 -19.81
CA GLY A 196 6.38 16.12 -20.65
C GLY A 196 6.44 14.77 -21.35
N ARG A 197 7.43 13.92 -21.06
CA ARG A 197 7.56 12.57 -21.63
C ARG A 197 7.44 11.52 -20.52
N PRO A 198 6.73 10.41 -20.77
CA PRO A 198 6.69 9.31 -19.81
C PRO A 198 8.07 8.65 -19.70
N ARG A 199 8.49 8.43 -18.47
CA ARG A 199 9.70 7.67 -18.10
C ARG A 199 9.37 6.63 -17.06
N LEU A 200 10.07 5.51 -17.13
CA LEU A 200 10.07 4.45 -16.15
C LEU A 200 11.22 4.70 -15.17
#